data_32005072cbc4d7d769fbdf73ed52e5f1
#
_entry.id   32005072cbc4d7d769fbdf73ed52e5f1
#
_cell.length_a   1.000
_cell.length_b   1.000
_cell.length_c   1.000
_cell.angle_alpha   90.00
_cell.angle_beta   90.00
_cell.angle_gamma   90.00
#
_symmetry.space_group_name_H-M   'P 1'
#
loop_
_entity.id
_entity.type
_entity.pdbx_description
1 polymer ?
#
loop_
_entity_poly.entity_id
_entity_poly.type
_entity_poly.pdbx_seq_one_letter_code
_entity_poly.pdbx_strand_id
1 'polypeptide(L)'
;DLLRQHVQEISRVAGTAVSTHPNAGLPNEFGEYDHSPEYMAEVLGQFAAEGILNVVGGCCGTTPEHLRAIREAVSVHAPRPIPERQSVARYSGLEPFRLEPPIIFANIGERSNITGSAKFRRLITSGDYTEALEVAREQVENGAQIIDVNMDEAMLDSKAVMQYFLRMLAGEPDISRVPVMVDSSKWEVIEEGLKNLQGKSIVNSISLKEGEQSFLTQAHLARRYGAAVVVMAFDEQGQADSFERKIGICKRAYDILTTQVGMRPEDIIFDPNIFAIGTGIEEHRNYALDFIRATRWIKENLPHARVSGGVSNVSFSFRGNNTVREAIHSVFLYHAIQAGMDMGIVNAGQLAVYDDIEPELKEHVEDLVLNRREDATERLLDLAERVADPEKQASDKLAWRELPVGERLTHSLVKGITNFIEEDTEETRQTLPRALDVIEGHSWTA
;
A
#
# COMPACT_ATOMS: atom_id res chain seq x y z
N ASP A 1 21.84 -33.60 3.36
CA ASP A 1 21.14 -33.14 4.57
C ASP A 1 20.24 -31.94 4.27
N LEU A 2 19.14 -32.21 3.57
CA LEU A 2 18.18 -31.18 3.15
C LEU A 2 17.53 -30.49 4.36
N LEU A 3 17.20 -31.22 5.42
CA LEU A 3 16.57 -30.68 6.61
C LEU A 3 17.44 -29.60 7.28
N ARG A 4 18.76 -29.82 7.35
CA ARG A 4 19.69 -28.84 7.93
C ARG A 4 19.62 -27.48 7.23
N GLN A 5 19.63 -27.44 5.91
CA GLN A 5 19.58 -26.21 5.13
C GLN A 5 18.30 -25.43 5.40
N HIS A 6 17.15 -26.11 5.48
CA HIS A 6 15.88 -25.48 5.81
C HIS A 6 15.84 -24.93 7.24
N VAL A 7 16.34 -25.71 8.22
CA VAL A 7 16.40 -25.28 9.62
C VAL A 7 17.36 -24.09 9.79
N GLN A 8 18.51 -24.09 9.11
CA GLN A 8 19.45 -22.97 9.11
C GLN A 8 18.81 -21.71 8.57
N GLU A 9 18.09 -21.80 7.43
CA GLU A 9 17.43 -20.63 6.85
C GLU A 9 16.27 -20.12 7.73
N ILE A 10 15.45 -21.01 8.27
CA ILE A 10 14.41 -20.64 9.24
C ILE A 10 15.06 -19.99 10.47
N SER A 11 16.15 -20.56 10.99
CA SER A 11 16.88 -20.00 12.12
C SER A 11 17.42 -18.57 11.85
N ARG A 12 17.89 -18.35 10.63
CA ARG A 12 18.41 -17.04 10.20
C ARG A 12 17.34 -15.95 10.19
N VAL A 13 16.09 -16.29 9.80
CA VAL A 13 15.02 -15.29 9.58
C VAL A 13 14.00 -15.22 10.72
N ALA A 14 13.87 -16.26 11.53
CA ALA A 14 12.84 -16.35 12.55
C ALA A 14 13.11 -15.44 13.75
N GLY A 15 12.19 -14.53 14.04
CA GLY A 15 12.15 -13.72 15.27
C GLY A 15 11.46 -14.44 16.45
N THR A 16 11.24 -15.76 16.35
CA THR A 16 10.59 -16.61 17.36
C THR A 16 11.41 -17.86 17.60
N ALA A 17 11.00 -18.71 18.55
CA ALA A 17 11.61 -20.02 18.75
C ALA A 17 11.48 -20.90 17.49
N VAL A 18 12.55 -21.62 17.18
CA VAL A 18 12.63 -22.58 16.05
C VAL A 18 12.55 -24.00 16.59
N SER A 19 11.64 -24.80 16.03
CA SER A 19 11.48 -26.20 16.38
C SER A 19 11.73 -27.12 15.20
N THR A 20 12.21 -28.35 15.45
CA THR A 20 12.33 -29.39 14.45
C THR A 20 11.95 -30.75 15.01
N HIS A 21 11.20 -31.51 14.21
CA HIS A 21 10.67 -32.82 14.58
C HIS A 21 10.80 -33.80 13.40
N PRO A 22 12.01 -34.26 13.07
CA PRO A 22 12.22 -35.17 11.94
C PRO A 22 11.63 -36.54 12.20
N ASN A 23 11.32 -37.28 11.11
CA ASN A 23 11.06 -38.70 11.17
C ASN A 23 12.36 -39.46 11.47
N ALA A 24 12.26 -40.66 12.01
CA ALA A 24 13.39 -41.59 12.18
C ALA A 24 13.78 -42.24 10.84
N GLY A 25 14.01 -41.43 9.81
CA GLY A 25 14.22 -41.87 8.43
C GLY A 25 12.94 -41.86 7.60
N LEU A 26 12.99 -42.58 6.48
CA LEU A 26 11.83 -42.86 5.65
C LEU A 26 11.39 -44.33 5.87
N PRO A 27 10.08 -44.62 5.76
CA PRO A 27 9.62 -45.99 5.89
C PRO A 27 10.19 -46.84 4.73
N ASN A 28 10.75 -48.03 5.08
CA ASN A 28 11.17 -49.02 4.12
C ASN A 28 9.96 -49.77 3.53
N GLU A 29 10.21 -50.75 2.66
CA GLU A 29 9.15 -51.56 2.03
C GLU A 29 8.28 -52.33 3.03
N PHE A 30 8.74 -52.53 4.27
CA PHE A 30 8.03 -53.20 5.37
C PHE A 30 7.34 -52.18 6.30
N GLY A 31 7.44 -50.86 6.04
CA GLY A 31 6.90 -49.80 6.89
C GLY A 31 7.73 -49.48 8.13
N GLU A 32 8.96 -50.02 8.22
CA GLU A 32 9.88 -49.78 9.34
C GLU A 32 10.75 -48.56 9.06
N TYR A 33 11.22 -47.86 10.12
CA TYR A 33 12.05 -46.66 10.05
C TYR A 33 13.50 -46.99 10.39
N ASP A 34 14.45 -46.56 9.58
CA ASP A 34 15.84 -47.06 9.57
C ASP A 34 16.79 -46.25 10.46
N HIS A 35 16.43 -45.07 10.91
CA HIS A 35 17.32 -44.24 11.72
C HIS A 35 17.27 -44.66 13.18
N SER A 36 18.44 -45.05 13.73
CA SER A 36 18.57 -45.42 15.14
C SER A 36 18.51 -44.22 16.08
N PRO A 37 18.25 -44.40 17.40
CA PRO A 37 18.34 -43.38 18.41
C PRO A 37 19.67 -42.61 18.40
N GLU A 38 20.79 -43.29 18.23
CA GLU A 38 22.14 -42.73 18.22
C GLU A 38 22.34 -41.82 16.98
N TYR A 39 21.88 -42.25 15.81
CA TYR A 39 21.96 -41.44 14.59
C TYR A 39 21.14 -40.16 14.69
N MET A 40 19.91 -40.26 15.19
CA MET A 40 19.05 -39.10 15.39
C MET A 40 19.66 -38.15 16.42
N ALA A 41 20.21 -38.67 17.51
CA ALA A 41 20.89 -37.90 18.56
C ALA A 41 22.13 -37.18 18.01
N GLU A 42 22.95 -37.85 17.19
CA GLU A 42 24.12 -37.21 16.56
C GLU A 42 23.72 -36.02 15.67
N VAL A 43 22.78 -36.24 14.74
CA VAL A 43 22.37 -35.21 13.79
C VAL A 43 21.73 -33.99 14.49
N LEU A 44 20.81 -34.25 15.44
CA LEU A 44 20.14 -33.16 16.16
C LEU A 44 21.05 -32.49 17.21
N GLY A 45 22.01 -33.25 17.76
CA GLY A 45 23.08 -32.69 18.59
C GLY A 45 23.96 -31.71 17.83
N GLN A 46 24.30 -32.01 16.55
CA GLN A 46 25.01 -31.06 15.69
C GLN A 46 24.20 -29.78 15.44
N PHE A 47 22.87 -29.87 15.20
CA PHE A 47 22.01 -28.71 15.03
C PHE A 47 21.98 -27.88 16.32
N ALA A 48 21.94 -28.51 17.50
CA ALA A 48 21.99 -27.81 18.77
C ALA A 48 23.36 -27.13 19.00
N ALA A 49 24.46 -27.81 18.66
CA ALA A 49 25.81 -27.26 18.72
C ALA A 49 26.00 -26.05 17.81
N GLU A 50 25.35 -26.03 16.65
CA GLU A 50 25.33 -24.88 15.74
C GLU A 50 24.46 -23.72 16.27
N GLY A 51 23.68 -23.92 17.32
CA GLY A 51 22.81 -22.90 17.92
C GLY A 51 21.63 -22.53 17.03
N ILE A 52 21.08 -23.46 16.24
CA ILE A 52 19.99 -23.20 15.28
C ILE A 52 18.62 -23.67 15.75
N LEU A 53 18.52 -24.25 16.97
CA LEU A 53 17.29 -24.82 17.53
C LEU A 53 16.94 -24.25 18.92
N ASN A 54 15.63 -24.18 19.18
CA ASN A 54 15.07 -23.91 20.51
C ASN A 54 14.31 -25.13 21.06
N VAL A 55 13.61 -25.84 20.18
CA VAL A 55 12.80 -27.01 20.54
C VAL A 55 13.12 -28.13 19.56
N VAL A 56 13.28 -29.34 20.09
CA VAL A 56 13.59 -30.52 19.28
C VAL A 56 12.78 -31.70 19.77
N GLY A 57 12.40 -32.54 18.83
CA GLY A 57 11.69 -33.78 19.09
C GLY A 57 11.84 -34.76 17.93
N GLY A 58 10.87 -35.60 17.79
CA GLY A 58 10.77 -36.55 16.68
C GLY A 58 9.35 -36.66 16.17
N CYS A 59 9.17 -37.33 15.04
CA CYS A 59 7.88 -37.60 14.42
C CYS A 59 7.75 -39.12 14.11
N CYS A 60 7.39 -39.49 12.89
CA CYS A 60 7.14 -40.89 12.53
C CYS A 60 8.36 -41.78 12.78
N GLY A 61 8.14 -42.96 13.32
CA GLY A 61 9.19 -43.94 13.69
C GLY A 61 9.98 -43.60 14.94
N THR A 62 9.75 -42.46 15.60
CA THR A 62 10.44 -42.05 16.83
C THR A 62 9.88 -42.79 18.04
N THR A 63 10.74 -43.44 18.80
CA THR A 63 10.42 -44.14 20.04
C THR A 63 10.88 -43.38 21.28
N PRO A 64 10.51 -43.81 22.52
CA PRO A 64 11.04 -43.21 23.73
C PRO A 64 12.57 -43.25 23.83
N GLU A 65 13.22 -44.27 23.29
CA GLU A 65 14.68 -44.39 23.23
C GLU A 65 15.30 -43.30 22.38
N HIS A 66 14.71 -42.98 21.20
CA HIS A 66 15.13 -41.87 20.36
C HIS A 66 15.04 -40.54 21.11
N LEU A 67 13.91 -40.30 21.77
CA LEU A 67 13.72 -39.02 22.52
C LEU A 67 14.71 -38.90 23.69
N ARG A 68 15.03 -40.00 24.37
CA ARG A 68 16.04 -40.02 25.43
C ARG A 68 17.43 -39.68 24.88
N ALA A 69 17.86 -40.34 23.82
CA ALA A 69 19.15 -40.10 23.18
C ALA A 69 19.26 -38.66 22.63
N ILE A 70 18.21 -38.15 21.95
CA ILE A 70 18.14 -36.76 21.48
C ILE A 70 18.27 -35.81 22.65
N ARG A 71 17.49 -35.98 23.73
CA ARG A 71 17.54 -35.15 24.93
C ARG A 71 18.95 -35.09 25.52
N GLU A 72 19.62 -36.22 25.67
CA GLU A 72 20.97 -36.29 26.20
C GLU A 72 21.95 -35.53 25.33
N ALA A 73 21.88 -35.69 24.01
CA ALA A 73 22.76 -35.01 23.06
C ALA A 73 22.56 -33.48 23.02
N VAL A 74 21.31 -33.02 23.09
CA VAL A 74 21.03 -31.57 22.97
C VAL A 74 21.14 -30.79 24.28
N SER A 75 20.96 -31.46 25.44
CA SER A 75 20.91 -30.79 26.76
C SER A 75 22.22 -30.12 27.18
N VAL A 76 23.33 -30.44 26.54
CA VAL A 76 24.65 -29.84 26.80
C VAL A 76 24.88 -28.55 26.02
N HIS A 77 23.99 -28.22 25.12
CA HIS A 77 24.07 -27.03 24.29
C HIS A 77 23.07 -25.95 24.73
N ALA A 78 23.46 -24.67 24.61
CA ALA A 78 22.53 -23.56 24.82
C ALA A 78 21.51 -23.51 23.68
N PRO A 79 20.24 -23.17 23.96
CA PRO A 79 19.26 -22.97 22.91
C PRO A 79 19.64 -21.78 22.03
N ARG A 80 19.15 -21.78 20.79
CA ARG A 80 19.33 -20.63 19.86
C ARG A 80 18.88 -19.34 20.52
N PRO A 81 19.69 -18.27 20.49
CA PRO A 81 19.23 -16.95 20.93
C PRO A 81 18.13 -16.46 19.98
N ILE A 82 17.00 -16.05 20.54
CA ILE A 82 15.92 -15.43 19.78
C ILE A 82 16.35 -13.98 19.53
N PRO A 83 16.51 -13.55 18.24
CA PRO A 83 16.93 -12.20 17.94
C PRO A 83 15.89 -11.19 18.39
N GLU A 84 16.36 -9.99 18.78
CA GLU A 84 15.46 -8.86 18.98
C GLU A 84 14.71 -8.56 17.68
N ARG A 85 13.42 -8.39 17.82
CA ARG A 85 12.58 -8.10 16.67
C ARG A 85 12.74 -6.65 16.24
N GLN A 86 13.11 -6.45 14.98
CA GLN A 86 13.12 -5.11 14.40
C GLN A 86 11.69 -4.56 14.26
N SER A 87 11.49 -3.31 14.68
CA SER A 87 10.21 -2.59 14.56
C SER A 87 10.05 -2.05 13.13
N VAL A 88 9.75 -2.95 12.19
CA VAL A 88 9.48 -2.64 10.78
C VAL A 88 8.03 -2.95 10.48
N ALA A 89 7.32 -2.02 9.84
CA ALA A 89 5.96 -2.27 9.36
C ALA A 89 5.99 -3.33 8.25
N ARG A 90 5.21 -4.38 8.45
CA ARG A 90 5.15 -5.53 7.55
C ARG A 90 3.70 -5.88 7.28
N TYR A 91 3.39 -6.02 6.01
CA TYR A 91 2.09 -6.46 5.52
C TYR A 91 2.32 -7.60 4.55
N SER A 92 1.28 -8.34 4.17
CA SER A 92 1.41 -9.38 3.15
C SER A 92 0.06 -9.73 2.53
N GLY A 93 0.08 -9.97 1.24
CA GLY A 93 -0.82 -10.87 0.55
C GLY A 93 -0.15 -12.24 0.48
N LEU A 94 -0.04 -12.82 -0.72
CA LEU A 94 0.79 -14.00 -0.97
C LEU A 94 2.28 -13.66 -0.87
N GLU A 95 2.66 -12.41 -1.17
CA GLU A 95 4.03 -11.92 -1.04
C GLU A 95 4.18 -11.04 0.19
N PRO A 96 5.37 -11.05 0.85
CA PRO A 96 5.65 -10.14 1.95
C PRO A 96 5.91 -8.73 1.42
N PHE A 97 5.32 -7.74 2.06
CA PHE A 97 5.61 -6.33 1.85
C PHE A 97 6.17 -5.70 3.12
N ARG A 98 7.35 -5.07 3.00
CA ARG A 98 8.04 -4.39 4.10
C ARG A 98 8.20 -2.92 3.77
N LEU A 99 7.75 -2.06 4.68
CA LEU A 99 7.93 -0.62 4.54
C LEU A 99 9.26 -0.21 5.19
N GLU A 100 10.34 -0.44 4.45
CA GLU A 100 11.72 -0.13 4.83
C GLU A 100 12.53 0.22 3.57
N PRO A 101 13.66 0.93 3.68
CA PRO A 101 14.49 1.26 2.52
C PRO A 101 14.78 0.05 1.62
N PRO A 102 14.68 0.21 0.28
CA PRO A 102 14.56 1.47 -0.46
C PRO A 102 13.12 2.03 -0.58
N ILE A 103 12.09 1.36 -0.04
CA ILE A 103 10.70 1.83 -0.10
C ILE A 103 10.52 2.93 0.94
N ILE A 104 10.36 4.16 0.48
CA ILE A 104 10.14 5.33 1.33
C ILE A 104 8.67 5.71 1.46
N PHE A 105 7.83 5.27 0.50
CA PHE A 105 6.40 5.55 0.45
C PHE A 105 5.67 4.39 -0.23
N ALA A 106 4.48 4.03 0.26
CA ALA A 106 3.63 2.99 -0.31
C ALA A 106 2.37 3.58 -0.95
N ASN A 107 2.11 3.24 -2.21
CA ASN A 107 0.87 3.57 -2.90
C ASN A 107 -0.22 2.56 -2.53
N ILE A 108 -1.33 3.06 -1.98
CA ILE A 108 -2.55 2.29 -1.72
C ILE A 108 -3.54 2.64 -2.83
N GLY A 109 -3.90 1.66 -3.65
CA GLY A 109 -4.83 1.86 -4.76
C GLY A 109 -6.26 2.08 -4.29
N GLU A 110 -6.88 3.20 -4.71
CA GLU A 110 -8.23 3.64 -4.27
C GLU A 110 -9.38 3.17 -5.18
N ARG A 111 -9.10 2.46 -6.30
CA ARG A 111 -10.10 2.21 -7.32
C ARG A 111 -11.02 1.02 -7.06
N SER A 112 -10.66 0.12 -6.14
CA SER A 112 -11.52 -0.96 -5.65
C SER A 112 -12.42 -0.52 -4.49
N ASN A 113 -12.75 0.75 -4.43
CA ASN A 113 -13.58 1.37 -3.42
C ASN A 113 -14.86 1.93 -4.09
N ILE A 114 -16.03 1.43 -3.65
CA ILE A 114 -17.35 1.82 -4.21
C ILE A 114 -17.60 3.31 -4.05
N THR A 115 -17.16 3.92 -2.96
CA THR A 115 -17.36 5.35 -2.70
C THR A 115 -16.42 6.22 -3.53
N GLY A 116 -15.23 5.74 -3.87
CA GLY A 116 -14.18 6.45 -4.61
C GLY A 116 -14.20 6.22 -6.12
N SER A 117 -14.86 5.16 -6.63
CA SER A 117 -14.84 4.75 -8.04
C SER A 117 -16.22 4.49 -8.60
N ALA A 118 -16.71 5.38 -9.48
CA ALA A 118 -17.98 5.20 -10.16
C ALA A 118 -17.99 3.95 -11.10
N LYS A 119 -16.84 3.63 -11.74
CA LYS A 119 -16.68 2.39 -12.54
C LYS A 119 -16.86 1.18 -11.64
N PHE A 120 -16.13 1.10 -10.55
CA PHE A 120 -16.18 -0.04 -9.62
C PHE A 120 -17.56 -0.21 -8.99
N ARG A 121 -18.19 0.91 -8.53
CA ARG A 121 -19.58 0.88 -8.01
C ARG A 121 -20.53 0.26 -9.01
N ARG A 122 -20.52 0.69 -10.26
CA ARG A 122 -21.40 0.16 -11.32
C ARG A 122 -21.19 -1.35 -11.49
N LEU A 123 -19.96 -1.81 -11.56
CA LEU A 123 -19.61 -3.22 -11.75
C LEU A 123 -20.11 -4.08 -10.59
N ILE A 124 -19.85 -3.67 -9.36
CA ILE A 124 -20.30 -4.40 -8.18
C ILE A 124 -21.84 -4.43 -8.08
N THR A 125 -22.51 -3.30 -8.33
CA THR A 125 -23.99 -3.23 -8.26
C THR A 125 -24.67 -4.01 -9.38
N SER A 126 -24.05 -4.17 -10.54
CA SER A 126 -24.55 -5.01 -11.64
C SER A 126 -24.18 -6.49 -11.50
N GLY A 127 -23.34 -6.84 -10.51
CA GLY A 127 -22.87 -8.22 -10.31
C GLY A 127 -21.75 -8.64 -11.27
N ASP A 128 -21.11 -7.71 -11.96
CA ASP A 128 -19.98 -7.98 -12.86
C ASP A 128 -18.67 -7.99 -12.08
N TYR A 129 -18.48 -9.03 -11.28
CA TYR A 129 -17.30 -9.19 -10.44
C TYR A 129 -16.02 -9.51 -11.23
N THR A 130 -16.16 -10.09 -12.43
CA THR A 130 -15.01 -10.39 -13.28
C THR A 130 -14.34 -9.10 -13.73
N GLU A 131 -15.11 -8.16 -14.27
CA GLU A 131 -14.58 -6.85 -14.66
C GLU A 131 -14.18 -6.01 -13.44
N ALA A 132 -14.82 -6.21 -12.28
CA ALA A 132 -14.41 -5.56 -11.03
C ALA A 132 -13.02 -6.03 -10.56
N LEU A 133 -12.66 -7.30 -10.79
CA LEU A 133 -11.30 -7.82 -10.53
C LEU A 133 -10.25 -7.18 -11.45
N GLU A 134 -10.61 -6.90 -12.72
CA GLU A 134 -9.70 -6.18 -13.63
C GLU A 134 -9.38 -4.77 -13.11
N VAL A 135 -10.34 -4.09 -12.47
CA VAL A 135 -10.06 -2.81 -11.81
C VAL A 135 -9.02 -2.96 -10.70
N ALA A 136 -9.05 -4.05 -9.95
CA ALA A 136 -8.05 -4.33 -8.92
C ALA A 136 -6.70 -4.69 -9.55
N ARG A 137 -6.67 -5.47 -10.64
CA ARG A 137 -5.48 -5.85 -11.40
C ARG A 137 -4.76 -4.63 -11.96
N GLU A 138 -5.50 -3.74 -12.65
CA GLU A 138 -4.98 -2.49 -13.20
C GLU A 138 -4.23 -1.66 -12.15
N GLN A 139 -4.71 -1.61 -10.91
CA GLN A 139 -4.04 -0.86 -9.84
C GLN A 139 -2.68 -1.46 -9.48
N VAL A 140 -2.62 -2.78 -9.35
CA VAL A 140 -1.38 -3.49 -9.01
C VAL A 140 -0.36 -3.36 -10.15
N GLU A 141 -0.80 -3.47 -11.40
CA GLU A 141 0.04 -3.26 -12.60
C GLU A 141 0.57 -1.83 -12.69
N ASN A 142 -0.23 -0.84 -12.28
CA ASN A 142 0.18 0.57 -12.19
C ASN A 142 0.97 0.92 -10.93
N GLY A 143 1.43 -0.07 -10.17
CA GLY A 143 2.36 0.11 -9.06
C GLY A 143 1.73 0.32 -7.69
N ALA A 144 0.45 0.01 -7.49
CA ALA A 144 -0.12 -0.07 -6.15
C ALA A 144 0.52 -1.24 -5.38
N GLN A 145 1.06 -0.95 -4.21
CA GLN A 145 1.70 -1.94 -3.33
C GLN A 145 0.73 -2.49 -2.28
N ILE A 146 -0.41 -1.84 -2.13
CA ILE A 146 -1.55 -2.23 -1.29
C ILE A 146 -2.80 -1.85 -2.07
N ILE A 147 -3.89 -2.59 -1.96
CA ILE A 147 -5.18 -2.20 -2.53
C ILE A 147 -6.23 -1.99 -1.44
N ASP A 148 -6.94 -0.86 -1.51
CA ASP A 148 -8.07 -0.54 -0.65
C ASP A 148 -9.36 -1.12 -1.24
N VAL A 149 -10.10 -1.91 -0.44
CA VAL A 149 -11.34 -2.56 -0.87
C VAL A 149 -12.48 -2.12 0.03
N ASN A 150 -13.45 -1.43 -0.57
CA ASN A 150 -14.65 -0.95 0.11
C ASN A 150 -15.92 -1.35 -0.64
N MET A 151 -16.90 -1.90 0.09
CA MET A 151 -18.19 -2.36 -0.43
C MET A 151 -19.39 -1.65 0.24
N ASP A 152 -19.17 -0.46 0.80
CA ASP A 152 -20.20 0.31 1.48
C ASP A 152 -21.16 0.98 0.49
N GLU A 153 -22.24 0.29 0.14
CA GLU A 153 -23.34 0.79 -0.69
C GLU A 153 -24.69 0.46 -0.03
N ALA A 154 -25.55 1.47 0.05
CA ALA A 154 -26.82 1.36 0.80
C ALA A 154 -27.75 0.25 0.30
N MET A 155 -27.70 -0.10 -1.00
CA MET A 155 -28.55 -1.09 -1.63
C MET A 155 -27.95 -2.50 -1.66
N LEU A 156 -26.75 -2.70 -1.09
CA LEU A 156 -26.05 -3.98 -1.08
C LEU A 156 -25.97 -4.57 0.34
N ASP A 157 -25.97 -5.89 0.42
CA ASP A 157 -25.42 -6.58 1.58
C ASP A 157 -23.88 -6.49 1.53
N SER A 158 -23.34 -5.38 2.04
CA SER A 158 -21.90 -5.10 2.00
C SER A 158 -21.06 -6.22 2.59
N LYS A 159 -21.57 -6.95 3.58
CA LYS A 159 -20.88 -8.08 4.21
C LYS A 159 -20.75 -9.26 3.25
N ALA A 160 -21.85 -9.66 2.62
CA ALA A 160 -21.86 -10.76 1.65
C ALA A 160 -21.04 -10.41 0.40
N VAL A 161 -21.13 -9.17 -0.08
CA VAL A 161 -20.36 -8.69 -1.24
C VAL A 161 -18.86 -8.63 -0.94
N MET A 162 -18.45 -8.13 0.23
CA MET A 162 -17.05 -8.12 0.67
C MET A 162 -16.49 -9.55 0.69
N GLN A 163 -17.22 -10.49 1.32
CA GLN A 163 -16.83 -11.90 1.37
C GLN A 163 -16.65 -12.48 -0.04
N TYR A 164 -17.64 -12.26 -0.91
CA TYR A 164 -17.61 -12.83 -2.26
C TYR A 164 -16.46 -12.30 -3.09
N PHE A 165 -16.30 -10.97 -3.11
CA PHE A 165 -15.22 -10.32 -3.87
C PHE A 165 -13.82 -10.74 -3.40
N LEU A 166 -13.58 -10.77 -2.08
CA LEU A 166 -12.28 -11.17 -1.54
C LEU A 166 -11.95 -12.64 -1.81
N ARG A 167 -12.96 -13.54 -1.85
CA ARG A 167 -12.74 -14.93 -2.25
C ARG A 167 -12.38 -15.07 -3.72
N MET A 168 -13.00 -14.29 -4.60
CA MET A 168 -12.62 -14.24 -6.01
C MET A 168 -11.20 -13.68 -6.18
N LEU A 169 -10.88 -12.58 -5.49
CA LEU A 169 -9.57 -11.95 -5.49
C LEU A 169 -8.47 -12.93 -5.03
N ALA A 170 -8.75 -13.76 -4.03
CA ALA A 170 -7.80 -14.77 -3.55
C ALA A 170 -7.44 -15.82 -4.61
N GLY A 171 -8.30 -16.04 -5.61
CA GLY A 171 -8.05 -16.90 -6.77
C GLY A 171 -7.16 -16.28 -7.84
N GLU A 172 -6.82 -14.99 -7.74
CA GLU A 172 -6.06 -14.21 -8.71
C GLU A 172 -4.65 -13.88 -8.17
N PRO A 173 -3.61 -14.68 -8.44
CA PRO A 173 -2.26 -14.49 -7.88
C PRO A 173 -1.67 -13.11 -8.19
N ASP A 174 -1.93 -12.57 -9.37
CA ASP A 174 -1.42 -11.26 -9.81
C ASP A 174 -1.95 -10.11 -8.96
N ILE A 175 -3.14 -10.26 -8.36
CA ILE A 175 -3.74 -9.27 -7.48
C ILE A 175 -3.45 -9.63 -6.01
N SER A 176 -3.68 -10.88 -5.62
CA SER A 176 -3.57 -11.34 -4.23
C SER A 176 -2.13 -11.38 -3.69
N ARG A 177 -1.12 -11.16 -4.55
CA ARG A 177 0.28 -10.99 -4.12
C ARG A 177 0.48 -9.80 -3.21
N VAL A 178 -0.28 -8.70 -3.39
CA VAL A 178 -0.19 -7.51 -2.53
C VAL A 178 -1.13 -7.60 -1.33
N PRO A 179 -0.82 -6.94 -0.21
CA PRO A 179 -1.73 -6.86 0.93
C PRO A 179 -3.00 -6.07 0.59
N VAL A 180 -4.11 -6.47 1.23
CA VAL A 180 -5.41 -5.80 1.09
C VAL A 180 -5.68 -4.96 2.34
N MET A 181 -6.12 -3.72 2.12
CA MET A 181 -6.72 -2.85 3.11
C MET A 181 -8.23 -3.02 3.05
N VAL A 182 -8.84 -3.54 4.13
CA VAL A 182 -10.29 -3.70 4.23
C VAL A 182 -10.89 -2.42 4.76
N ASP A 183 -11.67 -1.74 3.93
CA ASP A 183 -12.29 -0.45 4.24
C ASP A 183 -13.80 -0.58 4.38
N SER A 184 -14.32 -0.14 5.52
CA SER A 184 -15.76 0.02 5.74
C SER A 184 -16.04 0.94 6.93
N SER A 185 -17.18 1.62 6.87
CA SER A 185 -17.75 2.35 8.01
C SER A 185 -18.37 1.43 9.07
N LYS A 186 -18.54 0.12 8.76
CA LYS A 186 -19.19 -0.87 9.62
C LYS A 186 -18.20 -1.96 10.03
N TRP A 187 -18.04 -2.14 11.34
CA TRP A 187 -17.08 -3.13 11.86
C TRP A 187 -17.40 -4.57 11.40
N GLU A 188 -18.68 -4.96 11.31
CA GLU A 188 -19.07 -6.29 10.85
C GLU A 188 -18.66 -6.59 9.40
N VAL A 189 -18.52 -5.58 8.54
CA VAL A 189 -18.01 -5.72 7.17
C VAL A 189 -16.50 -5.88 7.19
N ILE A 190 -15.79 -5.08 7.99
CA ILE A 190 -14.35 -5.22 8.21
C ILE A 190 -14.02 -6.62 8.71
N GLU A 191 -14.70 -7.06 9.76
CA GLU A 191 -14.45 -8.39 10.36
C GLU A 191 -14.69 -9.52 9.36
N GLU A 192 -15.76 -9.41 8.54
CA GLU A 192 -16.00 -10.40 7.48
C GLU A 192 -14.91 -10.39 6.44
N GLY A 193 -14.42 -9.22 6.05
CA GLY A 193 -13.25 -9.09 5.17
C GLY A 193 -12.01 -9.77 5.72
N LEU A 194 -11.69 -9.53 6.99
CA LEU A 194 -10.55 -10.15 7.67
C LEU A 194 -10.63 -11.69 7.72
N LYS A 195 -11.84 -12.26 7.85
CA LYS A 195 -12.04 -13.72 7.81
C LYS A 195 -11.76 -14.36 6.46
N ASN A 196 -11.81 -13.58 5.38
CA ASN A 196 -11.65 -14.05 4.01
C ASN A 196 -10.33 -13.62 3.35
N LEU A 197 -9.42 -13.05 4.11
CA LEU A 197 -8.08 -12.65 3.67
C LEU A 197 -7.00 -13.55 4.24
N GLN A 198 -5.93 -13.70 3.47
CA GLN A 198 -4.70 -14.36 3.88
C GLN A 198 -3.59 -13.34 4.08
N GLY A 199 -2.55 -13.74 4.80
CA GLY A 199 -1.43 -12.87 5.11
C GLY A 199 -1.73 -11.87 6.20
N LYS A 200 -1.11 -10.69 6.13
CA LYS A 200 -1.30 -9.60 7.09
C LYS A 200 -1.92 -8.40 6.41
N SER A 201 -3.22 -8.26 6.57
CA SER A 201 -4.05 -7.18 6.04
C SER A 201 -4.00 -5.92 6.91
N ILE A 202 -4.65 -4.87 6.43
CA ILE A 202 -4.81 -3.58 7.12
C ILE A 202 -6.31 -3.32 7.28
N VAL A 203 -6.71 -2.84 8.44
CA VAL A 203 -8.07 -2.36 8.73
C VAL A 203 -8.15 -0.87 8.45
N ASN A 204 -9.12 -0.44 7.66
CA ASN A 204 -9.45 0.96 7.41
C ASN A 204 -10.94 1.20 7.74
N SER A 205 -11.27 1.79 8.87
CA SER A 205 -10.44 2.30 9.94
C SER A 205 -11.14 2.09 11.30
N ILE A 206 -10.39 2.34 12.37
CA ILE A 206 -10.95 2.49 13.71
C ILE A 206 -10.77 3.93 14.19
N SER A 207 -11.60 4.39 15.13
CA SER A 207 -11.49 5.73 15.69
C SER A 207 -12.13 5.82 17.07
N LEU A 208 -11.87 6.92 17.77
CA LEU A 208 -12.49 7.23 19.07
C LEU A 208 -13.88 7.88 18.93
N LYS A 209 -14.45 7.94 17.72
CA LYS A 209 -15.76 8.55 17.44
C LYS A 209 -16.88 8.00 18.31
N GLU A 210 -16.94 6.68 18.45
CA GLU A 210 -17.96 5.96 19.23
C GLU A 210 -17.49 5.70 20.68
N GLY A 211 -16.47 6.44 21.12
CA GLY A 211 -15.88 6.32 22.46
C GLY A 211 -14.83 5.22 22.60
N GLU A 212 -14.12 5.27 23.73
CA GLU A 212 -12.96 4.43 24.00
C GLU A 212 -13.29 2.94 24.05
N GLN A 213 -14.46 2.55 24.60
CA GLN A 213 -14.81 1.14 24.72
C GLN A 213 -15.00 0.45 23.35
N SER A 214 -15.65 1.13 22.41
CA SER A 214 -15.80 0.65 21.03
C SER A 214 -14.43 0.53 20.36
N PHE A 215 -13.60 1.55 20.50
CA PHE A 215 -12.24 1.58 19.97
C PHE A 215 -11.37 0.41 20.49
N LEU A 216 -11.39 0.17 21.80
CA LEU A 216 -10.70 -0.96 22.43
C LEU A 216 -11.18 -2.31 21.88
N THR A 217 -12.49 -2.48 21.74
CA THR A 217 -13.07 -3.73 21.22
C THR A 217 -12.60 -4.00 19.79
N GLN A 218 -12.71 -3.01 18.91
CA GLN A 218 -12.27 -3.12 17.52
C GLN A 218 -10.77 -3.37 17.40
N ALA A 219 -9.96 -2.66 18.19
CA ALA A 219 -8.51 -2.82 18.22
C ALA A 219 -8.06 -4.21 18.70
N HIS A 220 -8.70 -4.75 19.75
CA HIS A 220 -8.44 -6.12 20.19
C HIS A 220 -8.79 -7.16 19.14
N LEU A 221 -9.90 -6.98 18.41
CA LEU A 221 -10.28 -7.87 17.32
C LEU A 221 -9.29 -7.77 16.15
N ALA A 222 -8.93 -6.56 15.70
CA ALA A 222 -7.94 -6.38 14.65
C ALA A 222 -6.60 -7.04 15.01
N ARG A 223 -6.12 -6.85 16.25
CA ARG A 223 -4.93 -7.53 16.76
C ARG A 223 -5.06 -9.04 16.76
N ARG A 224 -6.23 -9.57 17.12
CA ARG A 224 -6.51 -11.02 17.12
C ARG A 224 -6.45 -11.62 15.71
N TYR A 225 -6.90 -10.89 14.69
CA TYR A 225 -6.76 -11.27 13.28
C TYR A 225 -5.34 -11.04 12.75
N GLY A 226 -4.45 -10.40 13.53
CA GLY A 226 -3.08 -10.09 13.13
C GLY A 226 -2.96 -8.90 12.16
N ALA A 227 -4.04 -8.13 11.99
CA ALA A 227 -4.08 -6.99 11.08
C ALA A 227 -3.41 -5.75 11.68
N ALA A 228 -2.84 -4.90 10.83
CA ALA A 228 -2.52 -3.53 11.16
C ALA A 228 -3.80 -2.67 11.09
N VAL A 229 -3.78 -1.49 11.71
CA VAL A 229 -4.95 -0.62 11.78
C VAL A 229 -4.65 0.79 11.32
N VAL A 230 -5.50 1.32 10.46
CA VAL A 230 -5.61 2.76 10.24
C VAL A 230 -6.44 3.34 11.38
N VAL A 231 -5.91 4.36 12.03
CA VAL A 231 -6.55 5.09 13.14
C VAL A 231 -6.85 6.51 12.66
N MET A 232 -8.11 6.80 12.40
CA MET A 232 -8.49 8.15 12.04
C MET A 232 -8.41 9.09 13.25
N ALA A 233 -7.91 10.30 13.04
CA ALA A 233 -7.97 11.38 14.02
C ALA A 233 -9.40 11.91 14.17
N PHE A 234 -10.25 11.10 14.80
CA PHE A 234 -11.67 11.31 14.98
C PHE A 234 -12.07 10.86 16.39
N ASP A 235 -12.53 11.78 17.23
CA ASP A 235 -12.98 11.49 18.58
C ASP A 235 -14.48 11.80 18.77
N GLU A 236 -14.95 11.78 19.99
CA GLU A 236 -16.33 12.01 20.38
C GLU A 236 -16.83 13.42 20.01
N GLN A 237 -15.91 14.35 19.72
CA GLN A 237 -16.22 15.75 19.31
C GLN A 237 -16.24 15.92 17.78
N GLY A 238 -15.81 14.91 17.03
CA GLY A 238 -15.76 14.96 15.56
C GLY A 238 -14.35 14.78 15.00
N GLN A 239 -14.23 14.89 13.68
CA GLN A 239 -12.95 14.81 12.98
C GLN A 239 -12.02 15.96 13.40
N ALA A 240 -10.72 15.65 13.53
CA ALA A 240 -9.72 16.66 13.82
C ALA A 240 -9.43 17.50 12.58
N ASP A 241 -9.72 18.79 12.68
CA ASP A 241 -9.52 19.80 11.64
C ASP A 241 -8.23 20.61 11.85
N SER A 242 -7.87 20.92 13.10
CA SER A 242 -6.68 21.69 13.48
C SER A 242 -5.50 20.80 13.86
N PHE A 243 -4.30 21.34 13.77
CA PHE A 243 -3.05 20.69 14.16
C PHE A 243 -3.13 20.11 15.58
N GLU A 244 -3.58 20.90 16.55
CA GLU A 244 -3.65 20.53 17.98
C GLU A 244 -4.59 19.33 18.19
N ARG A 245 -5.74 19.33 17.51
CA ARG A 245 -6.68 18.20 17.60
C ARG A 245 -6.11 16.94 16.97
N LYS A 246 -5.46 17.08 15.79
CA LYS A 246 -4.82 15.96 15.10
C LYS A 246 -3.81 15.25 16.00
N ILE A 247 -2.87 16.00 16.57
CA ILE A 247 -1.82 15.41 17.42
C ILE A 247 -2.39 14.89 18.76
N GLY A 248 -3.36 15.60 19.36
CA GLY A 248 -4.00 15.19 20.60
C GLY A 248 -4.73 13.84 20.50
N ILE A 249 -5.54 13.67 19.44
CA ILE A 249 -6.26 12.42 19.20
C ILE A 249 -5.31 11.29 18.83
N CYS A 250 -4.33 11.53 17.95
CA CYS A 250 -3.34 10.52 17.60
C CYS A 250 -2.54 10.05 18.82
N LYS A 251 -2.12 10.97 19.69
CA LYS A 251 -1.41 10.61 20.93
C LYS A 251 -2.29 9.77 21.86
N ARG A 252 -3.54 10.20 22.12
CA ARG A 252 -4.48 9.43 22.95
C ARG A 252 -4.68 8.02 22.41
N ALA A 253 -4.92 7.90 21.10
CA ALA A 253 -5.12 6.59 20.47
C ALA A 253 -3.85 5.73 20.53
N TYR A 254 -2.67 6.31 20.33
CA TYR A 254 -1.39 5.60 20.44
C TYR A 254 -1.19 5.02 21.85
N ASP A 255 -1.41 5.85 22.86
CA ASP A 255 -1.24 5.43 24.26
C ASP A 255 -2.20 4.26 24.60
N ILE A 256 -3.47 4.34 24.19
CA ILE A 256 -4.45 3.27 24.38
C ILE A 256 -4.02 1.98 23.67
N LEU A 257 -3.66 2.07 22.38
CA LEU A 257 -3.30 0.91 21.56
C LEU A 257 -2.06 0.19 22.08
N THR A 258 -1.05 0.94 22.48
CA THR A 258 0.22 0.37 22.95
C THR A 258 0.14 -0.16 24.37
N THR A 259 -0.55 0.53 25.28
CA THR A 259 -0.57 0.18 26.70
C THR A 259 -1.72 -0.75 27.10
N GLN A 260 -2.93 -0.54 26.56
CA GLN A 260 -4.11 -1.33 26.94
C GLN A 260 -4.36 -2.50 26.00
N VAL A 261 -4.22 -2.28 24.67
CA VAL A 261 -4.40 -3.33 23.66
C VAL A 261 -3.13 -4.17 23.51
N GLY A 262 -1.94 -3.59 23.75
CA GLY A 262 -0.65 -4.22 23.47
C GLY A 262 -0.42 -4.40 21.97
N MET A 263 -0.94 -3.48 21.16
CA MET A 263 -0.68 -3.43 19.72
C MET A 263 0.75 -2.97 19.47
N ARG A 264 1.38 -3.52 18.47
CA ARG A 264 2.74 -3.10 18.09
C ARG A 264 2.69 -1.74 17.45
N PRO A 265 3.58 -0.81 17.82
CA PRO A 265 3.60 0.54 17.24
C PRO A 265 3.70 0.55 15.71
N GLU A 266 4.48 -0.37 15.12
CA GLU A 266 4.65 -0.48 13.67
C GLU A 266 3.38 -0.96 12.93
N ASP A 267 2.38 -1.44 13.63
CA ASP A 267 1.07 -1.87 13.11
C ASP A 267 0.00 -0.78 13.25
N ILE A 268 0.36 0.39 13.83
CA ILE A 268 -0.51 1.56 13.97
C ILE A 268 -0.22 2.54 12.83
N ILE A 269 -1.24 2.85 12.06
CA ILE A 269 -1.18 3.78 10.92
C ILE A 269 -2.13 4.92 11.22
N PHE A 270 -1.63 6.13 11.45
CA PHE A 270 -2.49 7.29 11.68
C PHE A 270 -2.96 7.91 10.38
N ASP A 271 -4.25 8.21 10.28
CA ASP A 271 -4.82 9.15 9.32
C ASP A 271 -5.24 10.43 10.07
N PRO A 272 -4.40 11.46 10.04
CA PRO A 272 -4.74 12.73 10.70
C PRO A 272 -5.76 13.56 9.92
N ASN A 273 -6.53 12.99 9.03
CA ASN A 273 -7.54 13.54 8.14
C ASN A 273 -6.99 14.55 7.13
N ILE A 274 -7.12 14.22 5.85
CA ILE A 274 -6.89 15.14 4.74
C ILE A 274 -8.22 15.76 4.34
N PHE A 275 -8.30 17.10 4.45
CA PHE A 275 -9.47 17.87 4.04
C PHE A 275 -9.19 18.68 2.77
N ALA A 276 -10.27 19.07 2.09
CA ALA A 276 -10.20 19.90 0.90
C ALA A 276 -9.64 21.29 1.21
N ILE A 277 -8.71 21.75 0.37
CA ILE A 277 -8.18 23.11 0.38
C ILE A 277 -8.70 23.89 -0.83
N GLY A 278 -8.46 25.21 -0.87
CA GLY A 278 -8.94 26.05 -1.97
C GLY A 278 -10.46 26.17 -2.04
N THR A 279 -11.14 26.12 -0.89
CA THR A 279 -12.59 26.19 -0.78
C THR A 279 -13.14 27.60 -0.70
N GLY A 280 -12.27 28.61 -0.56
CA GLY A 280 -12.66 30.00 -0.28
C GLY A 280 -13.04 30.27 1.18
N ILE A 281 -13.03 29.26 2.06
CA ILE A 281 -13.34 29.39 3.49
C ILE A 281 -12.02 29.59 4.25
N GLU A 282 -11.96 30.60 5.09
CA GLU A 282 -10.73 31.00 5.79
C GLU A 282 -10.21 29.93 6.74
N GLU A 283 -11.09 29.26 7.47
CA GLU A 283 -10.75 28.18 8.40
C GLU A 283 -10.10 26.97 7.71
N HIS A 284 -10.34 26.80 6.40
CA HIS A 284 -9.80 25.68 5.63
C HIS A 284 -8.38 25.91 5.11
N ARG A 285 -7.85 27.14 5.21
CA ARG A 285 -6.55 27.50 4.62
C ARG A 285 -5.38 26.67 5.14
N ASN A 286 -5.44 26.24 6.41
CA ASN A 286 -4.36 25.50 7.04
C ASN A 286 -4.49 23.98 6.94
N TYR A 287 -5.56 23.42 6.38
CA TYR A 287 -5.83 21.98 6.45
C TYR A 287 -4.71 21.11 5.91
N ALA A 288 -4.14 21.44 4.76
CA ALA A 288 -3.01 20.68 4.20
C ALA A 288 -1.73 20.90 5.02
N LEU A 289 -1.43 22.13 5.41
CA LEU A 289 -0.27 22.47 6.23
C LEU A 289 -0.34 21.80 7.60
N ASP A 290 -1.50 21.79 8.23
CA ASP A 290 -1.71 21.13 9.54
C ASP A 290 -1.59 19.61 9.46
N PHE A 291 -2.00 18.99 8.34
CA PHE A 291 -1.72 17.58 8.08
C PHE A 291 -0.22 17.32 8.00
N ILE A 292 0.52 18.11 7.21
CA ILE A 292 1.97 17.98 7.04
C ILE A 292 2.70 18.15 8.38
N ARG A 293 2.31 19.15 9.17
CA ARG A 293 2.87 19.41 10.51
C ARG A 293 2.54 18.27 11.49
N ALA A 294 1.30 17.79 11.48
CA ALA A 294 0.86 16.67 12.31
C ALA A 294 1.61 15.38 11.94
N THR A 295 1.82 15.13 10.64
CA THR A 295 2.65 14.02 10.16
C THR A 295 4.05 14.06 10.77
N ARG A 296 4.74 15.20 10.67
CA ARG A 296 6.08 15.36 11.27
C ARG A 296 6.06 15.12 12.78
N TRP A 297 5.09 15.71 13.47
CA TRP A 297 4.95 15.55 14.91
C TRP A 297 4.72 14.08 15.31
N ILE A 298 3.87 13.35 14.59
CA ILE A 298 3.62 11.92 14.82
C ILE A 298 4.93 11.13 14.68
N LYS A 299 5.71 11.38 13.63
CA LYS A 299 6.98 10.67 13.40
C LYS A 299 8.02 10.94 14.49
N GLU A 300 8.02 12.15 15.06
CA GLU A 300 8.95 12.55 16.12
C GLU A 300 8.52 12.08 17.53
N ASN A 301 7.21 11.96 17.77
CA ASN A 301 6.67 11.76 19.12
C ASN A 301 5.98 10.41 19.36
N LEU A 302 5.57 9.70 18.30
CA LEU A 302 4.92 8.38 18.38
C LEU A 302 5.82 7.33 17.71
N PRO A 303 6.80 6.77 18.43
CA PRO A 303 7.82 5.90 17.84
C PRO A 303 7.21 4.73 17.04
N HIS A 304 7.75 4.49 15.85
CA HIS A 304 7.39 3.42 14.93
C HIS A 304 6.00 3.50 14.30
N ALA A 305 5.12 4.40 14.74
CA ALA A 305 3.83 4.63 14.10
C ALA A 305 4.00 5.09 12.65
N ARG A 306 3.03 4.72 11.81
CA ARG A 306 2.97 5.08 10.39
C ARG A 306 1.92 6.15 10.16
N VAL A 307 2.03 6.85 9.02
CA VAL A 307 1.07 7.88 8.62
C VAL A 307 0.56 7.59 7.22
N SER A 308 -0.75 7.67 7.07
CA SER A 308 -1.49 7.51 5.80
C SER A 308 -2.53 8.62 5.64
N GLY A 309 -3.23 8.62 4.52
CA GLY A 309 -4.39 9.48 4.28
C GLY A 309 -4.95 9.34 2.88
N GLY A 310 -6.22 9.69 2.71
CA GLY A 310 -6.91 9.75 1.42
C GLY A 310 -6.53 11.00 0.64
N VAL A 311 -5.52 10.89 -0.23
CA VAL A 311 -4.90 12.04 -0.91
C VAL A 311 -5.88 12.76 -1.83
N SER A 312 -6.79 12.05 -2.48
CA SER A 312 -7.78 12.65 -3.38
C SER A 312 -8.68 13.70 -2.72
N ASN A 313 -8.81 13.67 -1.38
CA ASN A 313 -9.62 14.63 -0.63
C ASN A 313 -9.06 16.05 -0.68
N VAL A 314 -7.73 16.23 -0.73
CA VAL A 314 -7.08 17.55 -0.70
C VAL A 314 -7.53 18.46 -1.85
N SER A 315 -7.82 17.87 -3.01
CA SER A 315 -8.18 18.57 -4.25
C SER A 315 -9.69 18.59 -4.56
N PHE A 316 -10.53 18.27 -3.58
CA PHE A 316 -11.96 18.08 -3.79
C PHE A 316 -12.68 19.33 -4.36
N SER A 317 -12.23 20.52 -3.99
CA SER A 317 -12.75 21.81 -4.48
C SER A 317 -12.45 22.06 -5.96
N PHE A 318 -11.48 21.35 -6.55
CA PHE A 318 -11.09 21.45 -7.96
C PHE A 318 -11.63 20.31 -8.82
N ARG A 319 -12.73 19.65 -8.41
CA ARG A 319 -13.37 18.58 -9.21
C ARG A 319 -13.74 19.13 -10.59
N GLY A 320 -13.41 18.33 -11.62
CA GLY A 320 -13.60 18.71 -13.03
C GLY A 320 -12.34 19.25 -13.72
N ASN A 321 -11.30 19.65 -12.95
CA ASN A 321 -10.01 20.07 -13.50
C ASN A 321 -8.91 19.07 -13.09
N ASN A 322 -8.69 18.03 -13.89
CA ASN A 322 -7.75 16.96 -13.57
C ASN A 322 -6.31 17.47 -13.48
N THR A 323 -5.89 18.40 -14.35
CA THR A 323 -4.53 18.94 -14.37
C THR A 323 -4.19 19.63 -13.05
N VAL A 324 -5.09 20.50 -12.56
CA VAL A 324 -4.90 21.18 -11.26
C VAL A 324 -4.94 20.19 -10.09
N ARG A 325 -5.83 19.19 -10.14
CA ARG A 325 -5.94 18.18 -9.11
C ARG A 325 -4.67 17.32 -8.99
N GLU A 326 -4.12 16.88 -10.11
CA GLU A 326 -2.89 16.11 -10.16
C GLU A 326 -1.70 16.91 -9.62
N ALA A 327 -1.62 18.20 -9.96
CA ALA A 327 -0.62 19.10 -9.41
C ALA A 327 -0.76 19.26 -7.88
N ILE A 328 -1.98 19.43 -7.37
CA ILE A 328 -2.24 19.53 -5.92
C ILE A 328 -1.83 18.23 -5.21
N HIS A 329 -2.17 17.05 -5.77
CA HIS A 329 -1.77 15.76 -5.20
C HIS A 329 -0.24 15.63 -5.13
N SER A 330 0.45 15.97 -6.21
CA SER A 330 1.92 15.83 -6.30
C SER A 330 2.64 16.77 -5.34
N VAL A 331 2.23 18.04 -5.28
CA VAL A 331 2.82 19.02 -4.35
C VAL A 331 2.53 18.63 -2.90
N PHE A 332 1.29 18.24 -2.59
CA PHE A 332 0.92 17.80 -1.25
C PHE A 332 1.75 16.57 -0.82
N LEU A 333 1.82 15.54 -1.67
CA LEU A 333 2.58 14.33 -1.38
C LEU A 333 4.08 14.62 -1.22
N TYR A 334 4.66 15.48 -2.06
CA TYR A 334 6.06 15.86 -1.93
C TYR A 334 6.38 16.37 -0.52
N HIS A 335 5.59 17.32 -0.01
CA HIS A 335 5.80 17.88 1.32
C HIS A 335 5.41 16.91 2.45
N ALA A 336 4.34 16.14 2.29
CA ALA A 336 3.90 15.18 3.28
C ALA A 336 4.89 13.99 3.44
N ILE A 337 5.46 13.48 2.34
CA ILE A 337 6.50 12.44 2.36
C ILE A 337 7.78 12.98 3.03
N GLN A 338 8.18 14.20 2.74
CA GLN A 338 9.31 14.83 3.44
C GLN A 338 9.06 15.03 4.94
N ALA A 339 7.82 15.20 5.34
CA ALA A 339 7.43 15.24 6.75
C ALA A 339 7.35 13.85 7.39
N GLY A 340 7.44 12.76 6.60
CA GLY A 340 7.46 11.38 7.05
C GLY A 340 6.16 10.60 6.80
N MET A 341 5.28 11.05 5.89
CA MET A 341 4.12 10.26 5.45
C MET A 341 4.61 8.96 4.80
N ASP A 342 4.13 7.83 5.29
CA ASP A 342 4.62 6.51 4.92
C ASP A 342 3.85 5.88 3.75
N MET A 343 2.57 6.21 3.60
CA MET A 343 1.70 5.66 2.57
C MET A 343 0.53 6.61 2.27
N GLY A 344 -0.12 6.44 1.12
CA GLY A 344 -1.28 7.24 0.73
C GLY A 344 -2.26 6.46 -0.11
N ILE A 345 -3.55 6.70 0.13
CA ILE A 345 -4.64 6.17 -0.69
C ILE A 345 -4.76 7.10 -1.90
N VAL A 346 -4.37 6.57 -3.06
CA VAL A 346 -4.17 7.35 -4.30
C VAL A 346 -4.68 6.59 -5.53
N ASN A 347 -4.91 7.32 -6.60
CA ASN A 347 -4.98 6.72 -7.93
C ASN A 347 -3.55 6.50 -8.46
N ALA A 348 -3.02 5.30 -8.32
CA ALA A 348 -1.64 4.98 -8.68
C ALA A 348 -1.28 5.29 -10.15
N GLY A 349 -2.26 5.22 -11.05
CA GLY A 349 -2.07 5.54 -12.48
C GLY A 349 -2.11 7.03 -12.83
N GLN A 350 -2.31 7.94 -11.86
CA GLN A 350 -2.48 9.38 -12.10
C GLN A 350 -1.63 10.25 -11.14
N LEU A 351 -0.48 9.78 -10.72
CA LEU A 351 0.46 10.58 -9.93
C LEU A 351 1.44 11.29 -10.88
N ALA A 352 1.30 12.61 -11.01
CA ALA A 352 2.28 13.42 -11.72
C ALA A 352 3.60 13.51 -10.91
N VAL A 353 4.72 13.60 -11.62
CA VAL A 353 6.02 13.83 -10.98
C VAL A 353 6.11 15.30 -10.57
N TYR A 354 6.49 15.58 -9.33
CA TYR A 354 6.56 16.95 -8.78
C TYR A 354 7.44 17.90 -9.61
N ASP A 355 8.56 17.40 -10.15
CA ASP A 355 9.49 18.21 -10.95
C ASP A 355 8.98 18.51 -12.36
N ASP A 356 8.04 17.71 -12.86
CA ASP A 356 7.46 17.86 -14.19
C ASP A 356 6.24 18.81 -14.22
N ILE A 357 5.79 19.29 -13.04
CA ILE A 357 4.69 20.27 -12.96
C ILE A 357 5.16 21.59 -13.56
N GLU A 358 4.31 22.16 -14.43
CA GLU A 358 4.56 23.47 -15.03
C GLU A 358 4.87 24.51 -13.92
N PRO A 359 5.93 25.34 -14.05
CA PRO A 359 6.43 26.19 -12.98
C PRO A 359 5.42 27.16 -12.39
N GLU A 360 4.59 27.82 -13.22
CA GLU A 360 3.55 28.75 -12.75
C GLU A 360 2.48 28.01 -11.94
N LEU A 361 2.04 26.84 -12.43
CA LEU A 361 1.07 25.99 -11.72
C LEU A 361 1.64 25.48 -10.40
N LYS A 362 2.91 25.03 -10.41
CA LYS A 362 3.59 24.54 -9.21
C LYS A 362 3.67 25.61 -8.13
N GLU A 363 4.07 26.86 -8.48
CA GLU A 363 4.14 27.98 -7.53
C GLU A 363 2.78 28.26 -6.89
N HIS A 364 1.72 28.35 -7.71
CA HIS A 364 0.37 28.61 -7.21
C HIS A 364 -0.16 27.50 -6.30
N VAL A 365 0.11 26.25 -6.67
CA VAL A 365 -0.28 25.08 -5.86
C VAL A 365 0.51 25.02 -4.56
N GLU A 366 1.81 25.34 -4.57
CA GLU A 366 2.60 25.41 -3.34
C GLU A 366 2.12 26.51 -2.40
N ASP A 367 1.79 27.69 -2.96
CA ASP A 367 1.22 28.77 -2.18
C ASP A 367 -0.07 28.36 -1.47
N LEU A 368 -0.91 27.56 -2.16
CA LEU A 368 -2.15 27.03 -1.60
C LEU A 368 -1.92 25.95 -0.55
N VAL A 369 -1.10 24.91 -0.87
CA VAL A 369 -0.85 23.75 0.01
C VAL A 369 -0.15 24.17 1.30
N LEU A 370 0.79 25.10 1.21
CA LEU A 370 1.60 25.56 2.34
C LEU A 370 1.05 26.85 2.98
N ASN A 371 -0.10 27.34 2.51
CA ASN A 371 -0.73 28.59 2.97
C ASN A 371 0.28 29.75 3.05
N ARG A 372 1.05 29.97 1.97
CA ARG A 372 2.09 31.00 1.91
C ARG A 372 1.53 32.40 1.72
N ARG A 373 0.29 32.50 1.21
CA ARG A 373 -0.37 33.76 0.82
C ARG A 373 -1.86 33.69 1.13
N GLU A 374 -2.42 34.83 1.48
CA GLU A 374 -3.85 34.98 1.76
C GLU A 374 -4.71 34.82 0.50
N ASP A 375 -4.20 35.28 -0.67
CA ASP A 375 -4.86 35.24 -1.99
C ASP A 375 -4.55 33.93 -2.80
N ALA A 376 -3.98 32.92 -2.17
CA ALA A 376 -3.55 31.71 -2.88
C ALA A 376 -4.71 30.98 -3.58
N THR A 377 -5.89 30.95 -2.95
CA THR A 377 -7.09 30.31 -3.53
C THR A 377 -7.55 31.02 -4.80
N GLU A 378 -7.69 32.34 -4.74
CA GLU A 378 -8.16 33.17 -5.87
C GLU A 378 -7.19 33.07 -7.04
N ARG A 379 -5.89 33.18 -6.77
CA ARG A 379 -4.85 33.03 -7.80
C ARG A 379 -4.88 31.67 -8.51
N LEU A 380 -5.04 30.58 -7.74
CA LEU A 380 -5.12 29.25 -8.34
C LEU A 380 -6.43 29.04 -9.11
N LEU A 381 -7.55 29.62 -8.66
CA LEU A 381 -8.82 29.57 -9.40
C LEU A 381 -8.71 30.30 -10.74
N ASP A 382 -8.12 31.51 -10.78
CA ASP A 382 -7.88 32.26 -12.00
C ASP A 382 -6.98 31.49 -12.99
N LEU A 383 -5.96 30.80 -12.46
CA LEU A 383 -5.11 29.95 -13.29
C LEU A 383 -5.86 28.69 -13.77
N ALA A 384 -6.67 28.09 -12.90
CA ALA A 384 -7.44 26.90 -13.20
C ALA A 384 -8.45 27.10 -14.34
N GLU A 385 -9.07 28.28 -14.43
CA GLU A 385 -9.94 28.66 -15.56
C GLU A 385 -9.17 28.72 -16.89
N ARG A 386 -7.94 29.24 -16.86
CA ARG A 386 -7.08 29.31 -18.07
C ARG A 386 -6.58 27.91 -18.50
N VAL A 387 -6.28 27.05 -17.55
CA VAL A 387 -5.79 25.69 -17.81
C VAL A 387 -6.93 24.72 -18.20
N ALA A 388 -8.17 25.02 -17.82
CA ALA A 388 -9.33 24.18 -18.11
C ALA A 388 -9.94 24.40 -19.49
N ASP A 389 -9.46 25.38 -20.31
CA ASP A 389 -9.98 25.65 -21.66
C ASP A 389 -9.70 24.47 -22.61
N PRO A 390 -10.75 23.68 -22.98
CA PRO A 390 -10.56 22.50 -23.83
C PRO A 390 -10.08 22.82 -25.25
N GLU A 391 -10.44 24.01 -25.78
CA GLU A 391 -10.02 24.44 -27.12
C GLU A 391 -8.53 24.80 -27.12
N LYS A 392 -8.03 25.42 -26.04
CA LYS A 392 -6.63 25.76 -25.89
C LYS A 392 -5.76 24.51 -25.63
N GLN A 393 -6.23 23.58 -24.81
CA GLN A 393 -5.54 22.29 -24.62
C GLN A 393 -5.53 21.42 -25.89
N ALA A 394 -6.60 21.43 -26.67
CA ALA A 394 -6.65 20.73 -27.95
C ALA A 394 -5.71 21.38 -28.97
N SER A 395 -5.63 22.70 -29.00
CA SER A 395 -4.70 23.48 -29.85
C SER A 395 -3.24 23.21 -29.44
N ASP A 396 -2.91 23.28 -28.16
CA ASP A 396 -1.54 23.05 -27.68
C ASP A 396 -1.11 21.58 -27.83
N LYS A 397 -2.03 20.61 -27.62
CA LYS A 397 -1.77 19.19 -27.88
C LYS A 397 -1.55 18.85 -29.35
N LEU A 398 -2.05 19.69 -30.26
CA LEU A 398 -1.90 19.51 -31.69
C LEU A 398 -0.93 20.52 -32.34
N ALA A 399 -0.34 21.44 -31.59
CA ALA A 399 0.60 22.44 -32.13
C ALA A 399 1.80 21.79 -32.89
N TRP A 400 2.22 20.62 -32.45
CA TRP A 400 3.26 19.84 -33.15
C TRP A 400 2.83 19.36 -34.52
N ARG A 401 1.52 19.35 -34.85
CA ARG A 401 1.02 19.02 -36.20
C ARG A 401 1.38 20.09 -37.24
N GLU A 402 1.73 21.29 -36.81
CA GLU A 402 2.19 22.38 -37.70
C GLU A 402 3.66 22.23 -38.09
N LEU A 403 4.40 21.33 -37.44
CA LEU A 403 5.81 21.04 -37.78
C LEU A 403 5.92 20.34 -39.17
N PRO A 404 7.09 20.41 -39.81
CA PRO A 404 7.38 19.59 -41.00
C PRO A 404 7.17 18.11 -40.72
N VAL A 405 6.72 17.33 -41.72
CA VAL A 405 6.30 15.93 -41.54
C VAL A 405 7.35 15.03 -40.88
N GLY A 406 8.64 15.24 -41.17
CA GLY A 406 9.72 14.49 -40.52
C GLY A 406 9.81 14.76 -39.02
N GLU A 407 9.62 16.01 -38.60
CA GLU A 407 9.63 16.40 -37.17
C GLU A 407 8.34 15.91 -36.47
N ARG A 408 7.20 15.91 -37.19
CA ARG A 408 5.95 15.30 -36.69
C ARG A 408 6.13 13.81 -36.40
N LEU A 409 6.75 13.09 -37.35
CA LEU A 409 7.00 11.67 -37.20
C LEU A 409 7.94 11.38 -36.05
N THR A 410 9.03 12.15 -35.90
CA THR A 410 9.95 12.07 -34.78
C THR A 410 9.24 12.32 -33.44
N HIS A 411 8.43 13.39 -33.37
CA HIS A 411 7.66 13.72 -32.18
C HIS A 411 6.70 12.59 -31.78
N SER A 412 5.97 12.01 -32.74
CA SER A 412 5.06 10.89 -32.51
C SER A 412 5.76 9.66 -31.96
N LEU A 413 6.93 9.31 -32.52
CA LEU A 413 7.74 8.17 -32.07
C LEU A 413 8.29 8.38 -30.66
N VAL A 414 8.85 9.55 -30.36
CA VAL A 414 9.42 9.87 -29.04
C VAL A 414 8.34 9.91 -27.96
N LYS A 415 7.13 10.39 -28.28
CA LYS A 415 6.02 10.52 -27.32
C LYS A 415 5.05 9.33 -27.33
N GLY A 416 5.26 8.31 -28.15
CA GLY A 416 4.39 7.14 -28.27
C GLY A 416 2.99 7.45 -28.82
N ILE A 417 2.84 8.51 -29.63
CA ILE A 417 1.55 8.91 -30.21
C ILE A 417 1.31 8.11 -31.51
N THR A 418 0.28 7.29 -31.52
CA THR A 418 -0.02 6.41 -32.68
C THR A 418 -1.10 6.94 -33.61
N ASN A 419 -1.90 7.93 -33.20
CA ASN A 419 -3.11 8.39 -33.89
C ASN A 419 -2.87 8.92 -35.33
N PHE A 420 -1.66 9.41 -35.60
CA PHE A 420 -1.30 10.03 -36.89
C PHE A 420 -0.14 9.31 -37.60
N ILE A 421 0.32 8.18 -37.08
CA ILE A 421 1.58 7.57 -37.49
C ILE A 421 1.51 7.04 -38.93
N GLU A 422 0.36 6.51 -39.33
CA GLU A 422 0.16 6.00 -40.69
C GLU A 422 0.16 7.14 -41.73
N GLU A 423 -0.54 8.24 -41.43
CA GLU A 423 -0.64 9.43 -42.27
C GLU A 423 0.73 10.09 -42.45
N ASP A 424 1.43 10.38 -41.35
CA ASP A 424 2.75 11.04 -41.36
C ASP A 424 3.83 10.15 -41.97
N THR A 425 3.75 8.83 -41.80
CA THR A 425 4.66 7.88 -42.42
C THR A 425 4.46 7.87 -43.93
N GLU A 426 3.23 7.84 -44.41
CA GLU A 426 2.94 7.85 -45.86
C GLU A 426 3.30 9.20 -46.51
N GLU A 427 3.02 10.33 -45.86
CA GLU A 427 3.45 11.65 -46.30
C GLU A 427 4.99 11.76 -46.41
N THR A 428 5.70 11.24 -45.38
CA THR A 428 7.17 11.19 -45.41
C THR A 428 7.69 10.30 -46.55
N ARG A 429 7.05 9.12 -46.74
CA ARG A 429 7.43 8.17 -47.78
C ARG A 429 7.35 8.79 -49.18
N GLN A 430 6.36 9.64 -49.44
CA GLN A 430 6.20 10.32 -50.74
C GLN A 430 7.29 11.36 -50.99
N THR A 431 7.97 11.87 -49.99
CA THR A 431 9.04 12.86 -50.12
C THR A 431 10.45 12.23 -50.31
N LEU A 432 10.57 10.91 -50.08
CA LEU A 432 11.84 10.20 -50.05
C LEU A 432 12.00 9.26 -51.25
N PRO A 433 13.25 9.06 -51.76
CA PRO A 433 13.50 8.21 -52.93
C PRO A 433 13.14 6.74 -52.73
N ARG A 434 13.34 6.21 -51.53
CA ARG A 434 13.03 4.81 -51.17
C ARG A 434 12.16 4.76 -49.93
N ALA A 435 11.25 3.80 -49.86
CA ALA A 435 10.41 3.61 -48.68
C ALA A 435 11.21 3.31 -47.39
N LEU A 436 12.38 2.68 -47.54
CA LEU A 436 13.25 2.35 -46.41
C LEU A 436 13.87 3.60 -45.77
N ASP A 437 14.04 4.67 -46.55
CA ASP A 437 14.65 5.92 -46.06
C ASP A 437 13.78 6.61 -44.99
N VAL A 438 12.49 6.27 -44.85
CA VAL A 438 11.62 6.72 -43.77
C VAL A 438 12.17 6.24 -42.44
N ILE A 439 12.62 4.97 -42.38
CA ILE A 439 13.18 4.36 -41.17
C ILE A 439 14.61 4.82 -40.94
N GLU A 440 15.43 4.84 -42.02
CA GLU A 440 16.87 5.16 -41.92
C GLU A 440 17.15 6.66 -41.74
N GLY A 441 16.26 7.55 -42.26
CA GLY A 441 16.49 9.00 -42.29
C GLY A 441 15.94 9.78 -41.10
N HIS A 442 14.92 9.31 -40.41
CA HIS A 442 14.22 10.06 -39.35
C HIS A 442 14.16 9.41 -37.99
N SER A 443 14.48 8.11 -37.85
CA SER A 443 14.30 7.39 -36.59
C SER A 443 15.54 7.30 -35.68
N TRP A 444 16.74 7.74 -36.17
CA TRP A 444 17.99 7.49 -35.44
C TRP A 444 18.75 8.76 -35.01
N THR A 445 18.16 9.95 -35.18
CA THR A 445 18.77 11.22 -34.76
C THR A 445 18.03 11.89 -33.59
N ALA A 446 17.15 11.16 -32.88
CA ALA A 446 16.46 11.64 -31.68
C ALA A 446 17.04 11.02 -30.41
#